data_29d37b196a4fc7e51eaa2258a4ca1900
#
_entry.id   29d37b196a4fc7e51eaa2258a4ca1900
#
_cell.length_a   1.000
_cell.length_b   1.000
_cell.length_c   1.000
_cell.angle_alpha   90.00
_cell.angle_beta   90.00
_cell.angle_gamma   90.00
#
_symmetry.space_group_name_H-M   'P 1'
#
loop_
_entity.id
_entity.type
_entity.pdbx_description
1 polymer ?
#
loop_
_entity_poly.entity_id
_entity_poly.type
_entity_poly.pdbx_seq_one_letter_code
_entity_poly.pdbx_strand_id
1 'polypeptide(L)'
;MKNKIIFVACDTSNLTEIKKIIKQTQTNKLKVIPKFGIQFFYSKNGRKFLENFKKDFWLDLKINDIPQTALSAIDSLKDLKKCKFITVHTNGGLEMLRVIKKRAKSINKDLKLLGVTILTSLNDKSLKEIGYTKSVKNLVLKQAGLIKKSGCDGVVCYASKKIKIKYSIA
;
A
#
# COMPACT_ATOMS: atom_id res chain seq x y z
N MET A 1 21.21 9.00 12.22
CA MET A 1 19.75 8.96 12.51
C MET A 1 19.06 8.26 11.33
N LYS A 2 18.25 7.20 11.54
CA LYS A 2 17.48 6.60 10.45
C LYS A 2 16.54 7.66 9.88
N ASN A 3 16.62 7.91 8.57
CA ASN A 3 15.74 8.85 7.87
C ASN A 3 14.27 8.44 8.09
N LYS A 4 13.59 9.13 9.00
CA LYS A 4 12.17 8.91 9.24
C LYS A 4 11.38 9.44 8.03
N ILE A 5 10.44 8.64 7.54
CA ILE A 5 9.50 9.02 6.48
C ILE A 5 8.14 9.27 7.14
N ILE A 6 7.50 10.38 6.79
CA ILE A 6 6.11 10.65 7.15
C ILE A 6 5.25 10.44 5.91
N PHE A 7 4.21 9.64 6.03
CA PHE A 7 3.19 9.48 5.00
C PHE A 7 2.00 10.37 5.32
N VAL A 8 1.61 11.21 4.35
CA VAL A 8 0.46 12.11 4.48
C VAL A 8 -0.67 11.60 3.60
N ALA A 9 -1.80 11.24 4.21
CA ALA A 9 -2.97 10.78 3.49
C ALA A 9 -3.61 11.92 2.68
N CYS A 10 -3.82 11.67 1.39
CA CYS A 10 -4.52 12.55 0.45
C CYS A 10 -5.81 11.85 0.01
N ASP A 11 -6.73 11.63 0.96
CA ASP A 11 -7.93 10.81 0.78
C ASP A 11 -9.13 11.68 0.34
N THR A 12 -8.99 12.34 -0.81
CA THR A 12 -10.02 13.16 -1.48
C THR A 12 -9.86 13.04 -2.99
N SER A 13 -10.95 13.22 -3.75
CA SER A 13 -10.91 13.33 -5.22
C SER A 13 -10.70 14.78 -5.71
N ASN A 14 -10.72 15.76 -4.79
CA ASN A 14 -10.57 17.17 -5.12
C ASN A 14 -9.08 17.53 -5.33
N LEU A 15 -8.72 17.79 -6.59
CA LEU A 15 -7.34 18.12 -6.96
C LEU A 15 -6.80 19.39 -6.30
N THR A 16 -7.64 20.39 -6.07
CA THR A 16 -7.25 21.65 -5.41
C THR A 16 -6.90 21.38 -3.95
N GLU A 17 -7.70 20.59 -3.26
CA GLU A 17 -7.45 20.17 -1.88
C GLU A 17 -6.14 19.36 -1.77
N ILE A 18 -5.92 18.40 -2.67
CA ILE A 18 -4.68 17.63 -2.74
C ILE A 18 -3.45 18.53 -2.89
N LYS A 19 -3.50 19.50 -3.83
CA LYS A 19 -2.42 20.47 -4.00
C LYS A 19 -2.16 21.29 -2.75
N LYS A 20 -3.23 21.69 -2.04
CA LYS A 20 -3.14 22.40 -0.75
C LYS A 20 -2.46 21.54 0.32
N ILE A 21 -2.91 20.29 0.51
CA ILE A 21 -2.29 19.33 1.46
C ILE A 21 -0.81 19.16 1.16
N ILE A 22 -0.44 18.88 -0.10
CA ILE A 22 0.94 18.70 -0.51
C ILE A 22 1.78 19.95 -0.21
N LYS A 23 1.27 21.16 -0.50
CA LYS A 23 1.97 22.42 -0.24
C LYS A 23 2.18 22.64 1.27
N GLN A 24 1.16 22.42 2.09
CA GLN A 24 1.20 22.64 3.53
C GLN A 24 2.08 21.63 4.30
N THR A 25 2.28 20.43 3.74
CA THR A 25 3.06 19.37 4.39
C THR A 25 4.52 19.31 3.93
N GLN A 26 4.94 20.21 3.05
CA GLN A 26 6.35 20.29 2.61
C GLN A 26 7.24 20.79 3.75
N THR A 27 8.36 20.09 3.96
CA THR A 27 9.38 20.47 4.92
C THR A 27 10.75 19.94 4.46
N ASN A 28 11.81 20.69 4.80
CA ASN A 28 13.21 20.27 4.56
C ASN A 28 13.76 19.43 5.72
N LYS A 29 13.03 19.33 6.85
CA LYS A 29 13.49 18.64 8.07
C LYS A 29 13.23 17.14 8.02
N LEU A 30 12.22 16.70 7.27
CA LEU A 30 11.76 15.29 7.21
C LEU A 30 11.39 14.92 5.77
N LYS A 31 11.55 13.62 5.43
CA LYS A 31 11.04 13.11 4.17
C LYS A 31 9.53 12.90 4.29
N VAL A 32 8.74 13.73 3.60
CA VAL A 32 7.28 13.61 3.52
C VAL A 32 6.90 13.00 2.17
N ILE A 33 6.05 11.97 2.19
CA ILE A 33 5.56 11.25 1.01
C ILE A 33 4.03 11.27 1.04
N PRO A 34 3.34 11.88 0.04
CA PRO A 34 1.89 11.81 -0.05
C PRO A 34 1.44 10.39 -0.39
N LYS A 35 0.38 9.94 0.27
CA LYS A 35 -0.32 8.67 0.03
C LYS A 35 -1.63 8.95 -0.69
N PHE A 36 -1.77 8.39 -1.88
CA PHE A 36 -2.99 8.51 -2.70
C PHE A 36 -3.75 7.19 -2.65
N GLY A 37 -4.99 7.25 -2.16
CA GLY A 37 -5.89 6.12 -2.09
C GLY A 37 -6.66 5.87 -3.39
N ILE A 38 -7.51 4.85 -3.38
CA ILE A 38 -8.35 4.43 -4.52
C ILE A 38 -9.27 5.55 -5.00
N GLN A 39 -9.84 6.34 -4.08
CA GLN A 39 -10.74 7.45 -4.40
C GLN A 39 -10.07 8.47 -5.36
N PHE A 40 -8.83 8.84 -5.07
CA PHE A 40 -8.10 9.77 -5.94
C PHE A 40 -7.66 9.10 -7.24
N PHE A 41 -7.07 7.90 -7.15
CA PHE A 41 -6.54 7.19 -8.30
C PHE A 41 -7.61 6.96 -9.38
N TYR A 42 -8.83 6.60 -9.00
CA TYR A 42 -9.96 6.39 -9.92
C TYR A 42 -10.75 7.65 -10.25
N SER A 43 -10.41 8.80 -9.67
CA SER A 43 -11.05 10.06 -10.06
C SER A 43 -10.65 10.50 -11.47
N LYS A 44 -11.50 11.31 -12.11
CA LYS A 44 -11.32 11.80 -13.50
C LYS A 44 -9.90 12.34 -13.78
N ASN A 45 -9.28 13.01 -12.80
CA ASN A 45 -7.99 13.66 -12.98
C ASN A 45 -6.84 12.95 -12.22
N GLY A 46 -7.15 11.95 -11.39
CA GLY A 46 -6.19 11.36 -10.46
C GLY A 46 -5.02 10.68 -11.17
N ARG A 47 -5.32 9.79 -12.10
CA ARG A 47 -4.30 9.07 -12.87
C ARG A 47 -3.38 10.04 -13.63
N LYS A 48 -3.93 10.98 -14.40
CA LYS A 48 -3.18 11.97 -15.18
C LYS A 48 -2.32 12.88 -14.30
N PHE A 49 -2.81 13.24 -13.11
CA PHE A 49 -2.04 13.99 -12.15
C PHE A 49 -0.81 13.19 -11.67
N LEU A 50 -0.98 11.90 -11.35
CA LEU A 50 0.10 11.05 -10.85
C LEU A 50 1.18 10.77 -11.90
N GLU A 51 0.83 10.65 -13.17
CA GLU A 51 1.77 10.51 -14.30
C GLU A 51 2.73 11.71 -14.38
N ASN A 52 2.23 12.89 -14.08
CA ASN A 52 2.98 14.15 -14.13
C ASN A 52 3.57 14.57 -12.78
N PHE A 53 3.30 13.81 -11.70
CA PHE A 53 3.75 14.15 -10.36
C PHE A 53 5.26 13.91 -10.21
N LYS A 54 6.01 14.95 -9.79
CA LYS A 54 7.49 14.95 -9.81
C LYS A 54 8.14 14.47 -8.51
N LYS A 55 7.36 14.27 -7.44
CA LYS A 55 7.86 13.83 -6.13
C LYS A 55 7.51 12.37 -5.88
N ASP A 56 8.27 11.72 -4.98
CA ASP A 56 7.94 10.37 -4.52
C ASP A 56 6.53 10.32 -3.93
N PHE A 57 5.78 9.26 -4.19
CA PHE A 57 4.46 9.04 -3.62
C PHE A 57 4.17 7.55 -3.35
N TRP A 58 3.12 7.31 -2.59
CA TRP A 58 2.57 6.00 -2.26
C TRP A 58 1.18 5.85 -2.87
N LEU A 59 0.94 4.72 -3.57
CA LEU A 59 -0.37 4.29 -4.06
C LEU A 59 -0.97 3.25 -3.10
N ASP A 60 -2.04 3.62 -2.43
CA ASP A 60 -2.78 2.75 -1.51
C ASP A 60 -4.00 2.13 -2.22
N LEU A 61 -3.75 1.19 -3.15
CA LEU A 61 -4.77 0.55 -3.98
C LEU A 61 -5.29 -0.77 -3.40
N LYS A 62 -4.54 -1.40 -2.49
CA LYS A 62 -4.87 -2.69 -1.87
C LYS A 62 -5.24 -3.76 -2.90
N ILE A 63 -4.43 -3.89 -3.97
CA ILE A 63 -4.66 -4.83 -5.08
C ILE A 63 -4.95 -6.22 -4.52
N ASN A 64 -6.06 -6.81 -4.92
CA ASN A 64 -6.52 -8.13 -4.48
C ASN A 64 -7.26 -8.80 -5.61
N ASP A 65 -6.62 -9.78 -6.27
CA ASP A 65 -7.17 -10.49 -7.42
C ASP A 65 -6.41 -11.82 -7.60
N ILE A 66 -6.77 -12.59 -8.63
CA ILE A 66 -5.97 -13.73 -9.06
C ILE A 66 -4.58 -13.28 -9.55
N PRO A 67 -3.55 -14.15 -9.50
CA PRO A 67 -2.16 -13.76 -9.80
C PRO A 67 -1.98 -13.01 -11.12
N GLN A 68 -2.63 -13.48 -12.20
CA GLN A 68 -2.48 -12.87 -13.53
C GLN A 68 -3.09 -11.47 -13.61
N THR A 69 -4.28 -11.25 -13.04
CA THR A 69 -4.93 -9.93 -13.02
C THR A 69 -4.14 -8.95 -12.17
N ALA A 70 -3.68 -9.39 -11.00
CA ALA A 70 -2.83 -8.57 -10.13
C ALA A 70 -1.51 -8.18 -10.80
N LEU A 71 -0.89 -9.09 -11.58
CA LEU A 71 0.30 -8.81 -12.39
C LEU A 71 0.01 -7.74 -13.43
N SER A 72 -1.09 -7.86 -14.19
CA SER A 72 -1.51 -6.87 -15.19
C SER A 72 -1.79 -5.51 -14.56
N ALA A 73 -2.36 -5.48 -13.35
CA ALA A 73 -2.55 -4.24 -12.58
C ALA A 73 -1.20 -3.56 -12.26
N ILE A 74 -0.18 -4.31 -11.82
CA ILE A 74 1.17 -3.76 -11.61
C ILE A 74 1.78 -3.26 -12.91
N ASP A 75 1.61 -3.96 -14.03
CA ASP A 75 2.10 -3.54 -15.34
C ASP A 75 1.49 -2.22 -15.81
N SER A 76 0.21 -2.01 -15.53
CA SER A 76 -0.47 -0.76 -15.86
C SER A 76 0.07 0.47 -15.13
N LEU A 77 0.89 0.27 -14.08
CA LEU A 77 1.49 1.34 -13.28
C LEU A 77 2.94 1.67 -13.66
N LYS A 78 3.49 1.05 -14.72
CA LYS A 78 4.90 1.20 -15.15
C LYS A 78 5.33 2.62 -15.51
N ASP A 79 4.39 3.46 -15.92
CA ASP A 79 4.58 4.86 -16.27
C ASP A 79 4.63 5.79 -15.04
N LEU A 80 4.16 5.35 -13.89
CA LEU A 80 4.17 6.12 -12.64
C LEU A 80 5.55 6.10 -11.98
N LYS A 81 6.54 6.70 -12.63
CA LYS A 81 7.98 6.63 -12.28
C LYS A 81 8.32 7.05 -10.84
N LYS A 82 7.50 7.91 -10.24
CA LYS A 82 7.69 8.41 -8.87
C LYS A 82 6.92 7.62 -7.82
N CYS A 83 6.18 6.58 -8.21
CA CYS A 83 5.57 5.65 -7.27
C CYS A 83 6.66 4.86 -6.54
N LYS A 84 6.76 5.01 -5.22
CA LYS A 84 7.75 4.32 -4.37
C LYS A 84 7.14 3.23 -3.50
N PHE A 85 5.85 3.31 -3.24
CA PHE A 85 5.13 2.33 -2.43
C PHE A 85 3.79 2.00 -3.08
N ILE A 86 3.40 0.74 -3.02
CA ILE A 86 2.08 0.26 -3.45
C ILE A 86 1.58 -0.78 -2.46
N THR A 87 0.28 -0.77 -2.17
CA THR A 87 -0.35 -1.76 -1.31
C THR A 87 -1.01 -2.87 -2.11
N VAL A 88 -0.87 -4.09 -1.58
CA VAL A 88 -1.50 -5.31 -2.08
C VAL A 88 -2.11 -6.08 -0.92
N HIS A 89 -3.27 -6.68 -1.10
CA HIS A 89 -3.94 -7.39 -0.02
C HIS A 89 -3.47 -8.83 0.10
N THR A 90 -3.24 -9.30 1.32
CA THR A 90 -2.74 -10.67 1.58
C THR A 90 -3.76 -11.76 1.19
N ASN A 91 -5.05 -11.40 1.09
CA ASN A 91 -6.12 -12.34 0.71
C ASN A 91 -5.95 -12.91 -0.71
N GLY A 92 -5.24 -12.25 -1.61
CA GLY A 92 -4.89 -12.81 -2.92
C GLY A 92 -3.92 -14.00 -2.87
N GLY A 93 -3.43 -14.34 -1.67
CA GLY A 93 -2.60 -15.52 -1.43
C GLY A 93 -1.12 -15.34 -1.73
N LEU A 94 -0.34 -16.36 -1.35
CA LEU A 94 1.12 -16.32 -1.45
C LEU A 94 1.63 -16.24 -2.89
N GLU A 95 0.97 -16.91 -3.80
CA GLU A 95 1.33 -16.94 -5.23
C GLU A 95 1.18 -15.54 -5.84
N MET A 96 0.01 -14.90 -5.69
CA MET A 96 -0.21 -13.53 -6.14
C MET A 96 0.87 -12.59 -5.59
N LEU A 97 1.13 -12.63 -4.28
CA LEU A 97 2.14 -11.77 -3.66
C LEU A 97 3.54 -11.97 -4.26
N ARG A 98 3.95 -13.20 -4.55
CA ARG A 98 5.26 -13.52 -5.15
C ARG A 98 5.39 -13.03 -6.58
N VAL A 99 4.36 -13.30 -7.39
CA VAL A 99 4.35 -12.90 -8.81
C VAL A 99 4.43 -11.39 -8.94
N ILE A 100 3.58 -10.65 -8.22
CA ILE A 100 3.57 -9.19 -8.29
C ILE A 100 4.83 -8.57 -7.65
N LYS A 101 5.41 -9.19 -6.62
CA LYS A 101 6.68 -8.72 -6.03
C LYS A 101 7.83 -8.82 -7.04
N LYS A 102 7.94 -9.94 -7.73
CA LYS A 102 8.93 -10.14 -8.80
C LYS A 102 8.74 -9.09 -9.90
N ARG A 103 7.48 -8.87 -10.33
CA ARG A 103 7.16 -7.92 -11.40
C ARG A 103 7.41 -6.47 -10.99
N ALA A 104 6.96 -6.05 -9.82
CA ALA A 104 7.21 -4.71 -9.30
C ALA A 104 8.71 -4.36 -9.28
N LYS A 105 9.55 -5.31 -8.84
CA LYS A 105 11.01 -5.14 -8.82
C LYS A 105 11.61 -5.02 -10.23
N SER A 106 11.05 -5.69 -11.25
CA SER A 106 11.52 -5.59 -12.64
C SER A 106 11.15 -4.26 -13.30
N ILE A 107 9.99 -3.69 -12.94
CA ILE A 107 9.54 -2.39 -13.46
C ILE A 107 10.32 -1.23 -12.82
N ASN A 108 10.50 -1.28 -11.50
CA ASN A 108 11.19 -0.26 -10.75
C ASN A 108 11.83 -0.86 -9.50
N LYS A 109 13.18 -0.87 -9.45
CA LYS A 109 13.96 -1.44 -8.33
C LYS A 109 13.65 -0.76 -6.98
N ASP A 110 13.21 0.49 -7.03
CA ASP A 110 12.88 1.28 -5.83
C ASP A 110 11.43 1.09 -5.37
N LEU A 111 10.57 0.48 -6.17
CA LEU A 111 9.16 0.26 -5.81
C LEU A 111 9.06 -0.77 -4.68
N LYS A 112 8.46 -0.35 -3.57
CA LYS A 112 8.23 -1.16 -2.39
C LYS A 112 6.80 -1.67 -2.37
N LEU A 113 6.65 -2.99 -2.26
CA LEU A 113 5.37 -3.66 -2.17
C LEU A 113 5.01 -3.87 -0.69
N LEU A 114 3.91 -3.26 -0.25
CA LEU A 114 3.42 -3.33 1.12
C LEU A 114 2.20 -4.26 1.18
N GLY A 115 2.32 -5.36 1.92
CA GLY A 115 1.21 -6.29 2.11
C GLY A 115 0.24 -5.77 3.16
N VAL A 116 -1.05 -5.72 2.83
CA VAL A 116 -2.13 -5.35 3.75
C VAL A 116 -2.68 -6.62 4.39
N THR A 117 -2.78 -6.62 5.71
CA THR A 117 -3.44 -7.67 6.49
C THR A 117 -4.95 -7.41 6.58
N ILE A 118 -5.61 -7.91 7.61
CA ILE A 118 -7.02 -7.62 7.88
C ILE A 118 -7.22 -6.10 7.97
N LEU A 119 -8.27 -5.61 7.31
CA LEU A 119 -8.63 -4.20 7.32
C LEU A 119 -8.99 -3.75 8.74
N THR A 120 -8.56 -2.57 9.12
CA THR A 120 -8.75 -2.00 10.47
C THR A 120 -10.22 -1.75 10.83
N SER A 121 -11.11 -1.70 9.84
CA SER A 121 -12.57 -1.60 10.02
C SER A 121 -13.23 -2.91 10.44
N LEU A 122 -12.53 -4.06 10.34
CA LEU A 122 -13.08 -5.37 10.69
C LEU A 122 -12.73 -5.76 12.12
N ASN A 123 -13.71 -6.32 12.81
CA ASN A 123 -13.59 -6.94 14.13
C ASN A 123 -13.86 -8.45 14.06
N ASP A 124 -13.74 -9.17 15.17
CA ASP A 124 -13.94 -10.63 15.21
C ASP A 124 -15.36 -11.04 14.78
N LYS A 125 -16.38 -10.20 15.01
CA LYS A 125 -17.76 -10.45 14.56
C LYS A 125 -17.85 -10.34 13.04
N SER A 126 -17.40 -9.23 12.46
CA SER A 126 -17.38 -9.02 11.00
C SER A 126 -16.58 -10.09 10.27
N LEU A 127 -15.48 -10.58 10.88
CA LEU A 127 -14.69 -11.67 10.31
C LEU A 127 -15.47 -12.97 10.23
N LYS A 128 -16.26 -13.30 11.26
CA LYS A 128 -17.13 -14.49 11.25
C LYS A 128 -18.22 -14.38 10.17
N GLU A 129 -18.81 -13.20 10.01
CA GLU A 129 -19.83 -12.92 8.99
C GLU A 129 -19.33 -13.19 7.56
N ILE A 130 -18.03 -12.96 7.29
CA ILE A 130 -17.40 -13.22 5.99
C ILE A 130 -16.62 -14.54 5.93
N GLY A 131 -16.91 -15.48 6.87
CA GLY A 131 -16.41 -16.85 6.83
C GLY A 131 -15.06 -17.12 7.49
N TYR A 132 -14.47 -16.16 8.22
CA TYR A 132 -13.25 -16.44 8.98
C TYR A 132 -13.56 -17.00 10.37
N THR A 133 -12.85 -18.07 10.73
CA THR A 133 -12.98 -18.71 12.05
C THR A 133 -11.98 -18.19 13.10
N LYS A 134 -10.95 -17.47 12.66
CA LYS A 134 -9.89 -16.97 13.53
C LYS A 134 -10.14 -15.50 13.92
N SER A 135 -9.66 -15.11 15.11
CA SER A 135 -9.69 -13.72 15.55
C SER A 135 -8.83 -12.81 14.66
N VAL A 136 -9.13 -11.50 14.66
CA VAL A 136 -8.34 -10.46 13.97
C VAL A 136 -6.86 -10.61 14.30
N LYS A 137 -6.49 -10.74 15.59
CA LYS A 137 -5.09 -10.88 16.04
C LYS A 137 -4.39 -12.06 15.38
N ASN A 138 -5.02 -13.23 15.36
CA ASN A 138 -4.42 -14.44 14.80
C ASN A 138 -4.31 -14.37 13.27
N LEU A 139 -5.28 -13.77 12.59
CA LEU A 139 -5.23 -13.56 11.14
C LEU A 139 -4.14 -12.55 10.76
N VAL A 140 -4.02 -11.43 11.47
CA VAL A 140 -2.96 -10.44 11.24
C VAL A 140 -1.58 -11.09 11.35
N LEU A 141 -1.32 -11.90 12.39
CA LEU A 141 -0.05 -12.60 12.56
C LEU A 141 0.21 -13.60 11.42
N LYS A 142 -0.79 -14.39 11.03
CA LYS A 142 -0.69 -15.34 9.92
C LYS A 142 -0.41 -14.63 8.60
N GLN A 143 -1.13 -13.57 8.31
CA GLN A 143 -0.99 -12.79 7.08
C GLN A 143 0.36 -12.05 7.05
N ALA A 144 0.83 -11.49 8.17
CA ALA A 144 2.17 -10.92 8.27
C ALA A 144 3.27 -11.96 7.98
N GLY A 145 3.09 -13.19 8.43
CA GLY A 145 3.96 -14.33 8.06
C GLY A 145 3.97 -14.61 6.55
N LEU A 146 2.80 -14.59 5.89
CA LEU A 146 2.71 -14.74 4.43
C LEU A 146 3.41 -13.60 3.69
N ILE A 147 3.22 -12.36 4.12
CA ILE A 147 3.89 -11.19 3.55
C ILE A 147 5.41 -11.35 3.63
N LYS A 148 5.93 -11.75 4.80
CA LYS A 148 7.36 -12.03 4.97
C LYS A 148 7.84 -13.15 4.02
N LYS A 149 7.09 -14.25 3.94
CA LYS A 149 7.39 -15.41 3.06
C LYS A 149 7.33 -15.07 1.57
N SER A 150 6.53 -14.09 1.17
CA SER A 150 6.42 -13.64 -0.22
C SER A 150 7.57 -12.74 -0.67
N GLY A 151 8.38 -12.21 0.28
CA GLY A 151 9.44 -11.25 0.00
C GLY A 151 8.96 -9.81 -0.20
N CYS A 152 7.69 -9.50 0.14
CA CYS A 152 7.21 -8.11 0.17
C CYS A 152 8.04 -7.25 1.14
N ASP A 153 8.10 -5.94 0.89
CA ASP A 153 9.02 -5.04 1.57
C ASP A 153 8.52 -4.58 2.94
N GLY A 154 7.22 -4.65 3.18
CA GLY A 154 6.62 -4.23 4.44
C GLY A 154 5.19 -4.71 4.62
N VAL A 155 4.60 -4.36 5.76
CA VAL A 155 3.23 -4.70 6.12
C VAL A 155 2.47 -3.45 6.53
N VAL A 156 1.20 -3.41 6.14
CA VAL A 156 0.19 -2.49 6.66
C VAL A 156 -0.75 -3.29 7.54
N CYS A 157 -0.78 -2.97 8.83
CA CYS A 157 -1.58 -3.70 9.80
C CYS A 157 -1.98 -2.79 10.96
N TYR A 158 -2.96 -3.24 11.74
CA TYR A 158 -3.28 -2.62 13.03
C TYR A 158 -2.02 -2.63 13.92
N ALA A 159 -1.71 -1.48 14.55
CA ALA A 159 -0.53 -1.31 15.39
C ALA A 159 -0.56 -2.25 16.59
N SER A 160 0.16 -3.36 16.51
CA SER A 160 0.48 -4.23 17.63
C SER A 160 1.98 -4.12 17.91
N LYS A 161 2.37 -3.84 19.16
CA LYS A 161 3.77 -3.70 19.60
C LYS A 161 4.66 -4.94 19.33
N LYS A 162 4.08 -6.05 18.86
CA LYS A 162 4.78 -7.35 18.69
C LYS A 162 5.18 -7.70 17.25
N ILE A 163 4.83 -6.89 16.24
CA ILE A 163 5.17 -7.20 14.83
C ILE A 163 6.47 -6.47 14.47
N LYS A 164 7.60 -7.19 14.49
CA LYS A 164 8.89 -6.68 14.00
C LYS A 164 9.02 -6.97 12.51
N ILE A 165 8.70 -6.01 11.66
CA ILE A 165 8.90 -6.04 10.21
C ILE A 165 9.65 -4.78 9.78
N LYS A 166 10.40 -4.86 8.67
CA LYS A 166 11.27 -3.77 8.19
C LYS A 166 10.52 -2.44 7.96
N TYR A 167 9.25 -2.53 7.54
CA TYR A 167 8.31 -1.40 7.40
C TYR A 167 6.97 -1.85 7.98
N SER A 168 6.61 -1.40 9.17
CA SER A 168 5.24 -1.49 9.66
C SER A 168 4.63 -0.09 9.59
N ILE A 169 3.44 0.01 9.01
CA ILE A 169 2.66 1.24 8.91
C ILE A 169 1.35 0.95 9.62
N ALA A 170 1.08 1.71 10.66
CA ALA A 170 -0.15 1.64 11.44
C ALA A 170 -1.16 2.66 10.92
#